data_dd66f1f5cfb8d1b149e174da16ff3e23
#
_entry.id   dd66f1f5cfb8d1b149e174da16ff3e23
#
_cell.length_a   1.000
_cell.length_b   1.000
_cell.length_c   1.000
_cell.angle_alpha   90.00
_cell.angle_beta   90.00
_cell.angle_gamma   90.00
#
_symmetry.space_group_name_H-M   'P 1'
#
loop_
_entity.id
_entity.type
_entity.pdbx_description
1 polymer ?
#
loop_
_entity_poly.entity_id
_entity_poly.type
_entity_poly.pdbx_seq_one_letter_code
_entity_poly.pdbx_strand_id
1 'polypeptide(L)'
;MIVGKAGKGGKKKPSVWAGVPRWAQVCTVFGAVLMFVSGVALVGVEALVARYEGAVGKADLFGDQAAGASERTSDIKGPLNILLVGVDPRKEEQLPLADSIMVLHVPEGLDQAYLFSMPRDLYVEIPAFDKAGFRGGADKLNAAMSYGSRVAGENPSTAQGFELLAKTVQSITGIQRFDAGAIINFGGFINIVDAMGGVTMDIEREVRSEHRHPDGTHRELRPGGGGYVGEQAVYPEGEQLLEGWQALDYVRQRYPKNGVPDGDYGRQRHQQQFVKAMASQALSADVVTNPIKLDSVLRAAGESLVFNGRGHSVIDFGLALKDLRPGNIQMIKLPGGGIMDGGQYRGERFEPAVQDFFQALQDEQLDAFLLEHPDFQNKI
;
A
#
# COMPACT_ATOMS: atom_id res chain seq x y z
N MET A 1 92.90 13.86 -20.51
CA MET A 1 91.63 14.62 -20.62
C MET A 1 90.51 13.80 -20.02
N ILE A 2 90.17 14.08 -18.76
CA ILE A 2 89.16 13.29 -18.01
C ILE A 2 87.99 14.23 -17.82
N VAL A 3 86.83 13.86 -18.43
CA VAL A 3 85.59 14.62 -18.31
C VAL A 3 84.79 13.98 -17.17
N GLY A 4 84.59 14.74 -16.09
CA GLY A 4 83.80 14.38 -14.95
C GLY A 4 82.29 14.48 -15.23
N LYS A 5 81.56 13.43 -14.89
CA LYS A 5 80.07 13.34 -14.98
C LYS A 5 79.46 13.89 -13.70
N ALA A 6 78.80 15.06 -13.81
CA ALA A 6 78.04 15.63 -12.69
C ALA A 6 76.76 14.86 -12.42
N GLY A 7 76.63 14.28 -11.21
CA GLY A 7 75.43 13.63 -10.76
C GLY A 7 74.38 14.66 -10.34
N LYS A 8 73.20 14.59 -10.96
CA LYS A 8 71.99 15.35 -10.53
C LYS A 8 71.40 14.73 -9.24
N GLY A 9 71.65 15.38 -8.11
CA GLY A 9 71.02 15.08 -6.85
C GLY A 9 69.52 15.49 -6.86
N GLY A 10 68.62 14.53 -7.04
CA GLY A 10 67.22 14.76 -6.91
C GLY A 10 66.84 14.99 -5.44
N LYS A 11 66.43 16.17 -5.07
CA LYS A 11 65.82 16.46 -3.73
C LYS A 11 64.53 15.68 -3.59
N LYS A 12 64.52 14.64 -2.73
CA LYS A 12 63.28 13.98 -2.30
C LYS A 12 62.40 14.98 -1.57
N LYS A 13 61.15 15.21 -2.07
CA LYS A 13 60.14 16.01 -1.36
C LYS A 13 59.86 15.35 0.01
N PRO A 14 59.80 16.14 1.11
CA PRO A 14 59.48 15.56 2.41
C PRO A 14 58.09 14.90 2.38
N SER A 15 58.00 13.72 2.93
CA SER A 15 56.72 13.00 3.09
C SER A 15 55.80 13.85 3.97
N VAL A 16 54.55 14.05 3.55
CA VAL A 16 53.52 14.80 4.30
C VAL A 16 53.32 14.23 5.72
N TRP A 17 53.80 13.01 5.97
CA TRP A 17 53.71 12.28 7.23
C TRP A 17 54.95 12.43 8.15
N ALA A 18 55.99 13.15 7.69
CA ALA A 18 57.22 13.32 8.47
C ALA A 18 56.98 14.28 9.65
N GLY A 19 56.95 13.71 10.86
CA GLY A 19 56.71 14.46 12.12
C GLY A 19 55.36 14.31 12.74
N VAL A 20 54.40 13.60 12.10
CA VAL A 20 53.08 13.31 12.67
C VAL A 20 53.15 12.07 13.55
N PRO A 21 52.67 12.12 14.81
CA PRO A 21 52.64 10.94 15.70
C PRO A 21 51.87 9.79 15.05
N ARG A 22 52.31 8.53 15.26
CA ARG A 22 51.67 7.33 14.68
C ARG A 22 50.20 7.23 14.97
N TRP A 23 49.77 7.59 16.18
CA TRP A 23 48.35 7.57 16.56
C TRP A 23 47.50 8.55 15.70
N ALA A 24 48.04 9.75 15.41
CA ALA A 24 47.37 10.74 14.57
C ALA A 24 47.30 10.30 13.09
N GLN A 25 48.34 9.59 12.59
CA GLN A 25 48.28 8.94 11.27
C GLN A 25 47.18 7.88 11.20
N VAL A 26 47.06 7.03 12.24
CA VAL A 26 45.99 6.01 12.36
C VAL A 26 44.62 6.68 12.41
N CYS A 27 44.45 7.73 13.22
CA CYS A 27 43.16 8.46 13.29
C CYS A 27 42.81 9.14 11.94
N THR A 28 43.78 9.68 11.22
CA THR A 28 43.53 10.32 9.92
C THR A 28 43.14 9.29 8.87
N VAL A 29 43.81 8.13 8.83
CA VAL A 29 43.45 7.02 7.91
C VAL A 29 42.08 6.46 8.27
N PHE A 30 41.81 6.23 9.56
CA PHE A 30 40.51 5.72 10.03
C PHE A 30 39.36 6.70 9.75
N GLY A 31 39.58 8.01 9.97
CA GLY A 31 38.62 9.05 9.61
C GLY A 31 38.36 9.16 8.10
N ALA A 32 39.42 9.04 7.28
CA ALA A 32 39.27 9.02 5.82
C ALA A 32 38.51 7.77 5.34
N VAL A 33 38.77 6.58 5.94
CA VAL A 33 38.03 5.36 5.64
C VAL A 33 36.57 5.48 6.05
N LEU A 34 36.28 6.03 7.24
CA LEU A 34 34.91 6.27 7.69
C LEU A 34 34.16 7.26 6.77
N MET A 35 34.82 8.37 6.35
CA MET A 35 34.22 9.31 5.39
C MET A 35 33.99 8.66 4.03
N PHE A 36 34.93 7.83 3.56
CA PHE A 36 34.78 7.12 2.29
C PHE A 36 33.63 6.10 2.36
N VAL A 37 33.56 5.30 3.44
CA VAL A 37 32.47 4.33 3.65
C VAL A 37 31.12 5.05 3.80
N SER A 38 31.08 6.17 4.53
CA SER A 38 29.86 6.99 4.66
C SER A 38 29.45 7.63 3.34
N GLY A 39 30.41 8.12 2.55
CA GLY A 39 30.16 8.69 1.23
C GLY A 39 29.69 7.65 0.22
N VAL A 40 30.28 6.44 0.24
CA VAL A 40 29.83 5.32 -0.60
C VAL A 40 28.44 4.84 -0.16
N ALA A 41 28.15 4.81 1.14
CA ALA A 41 26.84 4.46 1.65
C ALA A 41 25.76 5.47 1.23
N LEU A 42 26.04 6.79 1.34
CA LEU A 42 25.11 7.84 0.89
C LEU A 42 24.86 7.79 -0.61
N VAL A 43 25.91 7.70 -1.44
CA VAL A 43 25.78 7.57 -2.90
C VAL A 43 25.10 6.25 -3.27
N GLY A 44 25.36 5.18 -2.51
CA GLY A 44 24.70 3.89 -2.67
C GLY A 44 23.20 3.98 -2.39
N VAL A 45 22.80 4.67 -1.34
CA VAL A 45 21.37 4.87 -1.01
C VAL A 45 20.69 5.75 -2.06
N GLU A 46 21.29 6.86 -2.49
CA GLU A 46 20.71 7.70 -3.56
C GLU A 46 20.62 6.95 -4.90
N ALA A 47 21.64 6.18 -5.28
CA ALA A 47 21.59 5.35 -6.48
C ALA A 47 20.56 4.22 -6.38
N LEU A 48 20.40 3.64 -5.19
CA LEU A 48 19.34 2.66 -4.90
C LEU A 48 17.96 3.32 -5.02
N VAL A 49 17.73 4.45 -4.37
CA VAL A 49 16.46 5.19 -4.43
C VAL A 49 16.13 5.56 -5.88
N ALA A 50 17.09 6.13 -6.64
CA ALA A 50 16.90 6.49 -8.04
C ALA A 50 16.57 5.26 -8.93
N ARG A 51 17.18 4.11 -8.63
CA ARG A 51 16.90 2.84 -9.34
C ARG A 51 15.49 2.32 -9.05
N TYR A 52 15.00 2.49 -7.84
CA TYR A 52 13.67 2.01 -7.42
C TYR A 52 12.55 2.99 -7.70
N GLU A 53 12.84 4.27 -7.85
CA GLU A 53 11.86 5.25 -8.33
C GLU A 53 11.28 4.91 -9.71
N GLY A 54 11.99 4.11 -10.52
CA GLY A 54 11.52 3.60 -11.80
C GLY A 54 10.84 2.23 -11.75
N ALA A 55 10.91 1.51 -10.62
CA ALA A 55 10.38 0.15 -10.51
C ALA A 55 8.87 0.09 -10.20
N VAL A 56 8.31 1.11 -9.57
CA VAL A 56 6.87 1.23 -9.27
C VAL A 56 6.22 2.14 -10.29
N GLY A 57 5.05 1.74 -10.80
CA GLY A 57 4.30 2.55 -11.76
C GLY A 57 3.95 3.92 -11.17
N LYS A 58 4.36 4.99 -11.86
CA LYS A 58 4.00 6.37 -11.48
C LYS A 58 2.88 6.86 -12.37
N ALA A 59 1.79 7.30 -11.76
CA ALA A 59 0.68 7.93 -12.47
C ALA A 59 0.13 9.08 -11.64
N ASP A 60 -0.47 10.05 -12.30
CA ASP A 60 -1.23 11.10 -11.62
C ASP A 60 -2.56 10.53 -11.13
N LEU A 61 -2.61 10.14 -9.86
CA LEU A 61 -3.80 9.56 -9.24
C LEU A 61 -4.79 10.62 -8.72
N PHE A 62 -4.39 11.89 -8.66
CA PHE A 62 -5.20 12.94 -8.05
C PHE A 62 -5.55 14.07 -9.02
N GLY A 63 -5.01 14.05 -10.24
CA GLY A 63 -5.30 15.05 -11.28
C GLY A 63 -4.69 16.43 -11.02
N ASP A 64 -3.71 16.53 -10.14
CA ASP A 64 -3.10 17.77 -9.70
C ASP A 64 -1.63 17.95 -10.14
N GLN A 65 -1.16 17.18 -11.14
CA GLN A 65 0.18 17.37 -11.73
C GLN A 65 0.42 18.78 -12.31
N ALA A 66 -0.65 19.52 -12.60
CA ALA A 66 -0.55 20.94 -12.99
C ALA A 66 -0.16 21.86 -11.82
N ALA A 67 -0.22 21.41 -10.59
CA ALA A 67 0.15 22.17 -9.39
C ALA A 67 1.64 21.98 -9.02
N GLY A 68 2.54 21.94 -10.03
CA GLY A 68 3.97 21.94 -9.87
C GLY A 68 4.52 20.66 -9.25
N ALA A 69 5.54 20.09 -9.85
CA ALA A 69 6.46 19.22 -9.13
C ALA A 69 6.91 20.02 -7.88
N SER A 70 6.29 19.74 -6.75
CA SER A 70 6.75 20.27 -5.48
C SER A 70 8.20 19.84 -5.38
N GLU A 71 9.12 20.80 -5.39
CA GLU A 71 10.48 20.54 -4.97
C GLU A 71 10.39 19.64 -3.74
N ARG A 72 11.23 18.60 -3.67
CA ARG A 72 11.38 17.74 -2.49
C ARG A 72 11.68 18.63 -1.29
N THR A 73 10.66 19.23 -0.75
CA THR A 73 10.73 20.14 0.39
C THR A 73 10.18 19.40 1.57
N SER A 74 11.09 19.06 2.45
CA SER A 74 10.85 18.64 3.82
C SER A 74 10.36 17.20 4.03
N ASP A 75 10.71 16.70 5.19
CA ASP A 75 10.27 15.43 5.77
C ASP A 75 8.75 15.28 5.69
N ILE A 76 8.29 14.06 5.38
CA ILE A 76 6.87 13.70 5.45
C ILE A 76 6.41 13.88 6.90
N LYS A 77 5.36 14.67 7.08
CA LYS A 77 4.77 14.99 8.40
C LYS A 77 3.31 14.57 8.41
N GLY A 78 2.84 14.10 9.55
CA GLY A 78 1.42 13.83 9.78
C GLY A 78 0.59 15.13 9.99
N PRO A 79 -0.73 15.01 10.05
CA PRO A 79 -1.45 13.77 9.78
C PRO A 79 -1.40 13.36 8.30
N LEU A 80 -1.41 12.05 8.02
CA LEU A 80 -1.39 11.51 6.66
C LEU A 80 -2.65 10.71 6.38
N ASN A 81 -3.22 10.90 5.19
CA ASN A 81 -4.32 10.11 4.68
C ASN A 81 -3.87 9.39 3.40
N ILE A 82 -3.88 8.07 3.40
CA ILE A 82 -3.43 7.24 2.28
C ILE A 82 -4.60 6.40 1.78
N LEU A 83 -4.94 6.53 0.49
CA LEU A 83 -6.00 5.76 -0.13
C LEU A 83 -5.43 4.53 -0.84
N LEU A 84 -5.85 3.34 -0.41
CA LEU A 84 -5.43 2.05 -0.94
C LEU A 84 -6.58 1.41 -1.71
N VAL A 85 -6.35 1.07 -2.98
CA VAL A 85 -7.38 0.53 -3.86
C VAL A 85 -6.92 -0.77 -4.52
N GLY A 86 -7.73 -1.81 -4.36
CA GLY A 86 -7.56 -3.09 -5.05
C GLY A 86 -8.48 -3.19 -6.25
N VAL A 87 -7.93 -3.55 -7.42
CA VAL A 87 -8.68 -3.72 -8.67
C VAL A 87 -8.44 -5.09 -9.29
N ASP A 88 -9.43 -5.62 -10.03
CA ASP A 88 -9.33 -6.89 -10.76
C ASP A 88 -9.75 -6.72 -12.23
N PRO A 89 -9.05 -5.92 -13.05
CA PRO A 89 -9.32 -5.89 -14.47
C PRO A 89 -8.83 -7.20 -15.10
N ARG A 90 -9.76 -8.00 -15.64
CA ARG A 90 -9.43 -9.28 -16.30
C ARG A 90 -8.92 -9.11 -17.71
N LYS A 91 -9.14 -7.94 -18.30
CA LYS A 91 -8.71 -7.52 -19.65
C LYS A 91 -8.41 -6.03 -19.62
N GLU A 92 -7.50 -5.60 -20.47
CA GLU A 92 -7.12 -4.18 -20.58
C GLU A 92 -8.29 -3.27 -21.00
N GLU A 93 -9.20 -3.77 -21.82
CA GLU A 93 -10.36 -3.00 -22.28
C GLU A 93 -11.49 -2.95 -21.25
N GLN A 94 -11.41 -3.73 -20.18
CA GLN A 94 -12.44 -3.78 -19.16
C GLN A 94 -12.33 -2.57 -18.22
N LEU A 95 -13.45 -1.86 -18.05
CA LEU A 95 -13.54 -0.80 -17.03
C LEU A 95 -13.27 -1.39 -15.62
N PRO A 96 -12.28 -0.89 -14.90
CA PRO A 96 -11.95 -1.41 -13.56
C PRO A 96 -13.04 -1.03 -12.56
N LEU A 97 -13.27 -1.93 -11.61
CA LEU A 97 -14.04 -1.67 -10.40
C LEU A 97 -13.08 -1.65 -9.20
N ALA A 98 -13.35 -0.80 -8.24
CA ALA A 98 -12.63 -0.80 -6.96
C ALA A 98 -13.22 -1.91 -6.06
N ASP A 99 -12.60 -3.08 -6.05
CA ASP A 99 -13.07 -4.23 -5.28
C ASP A 99 -12.66 -4.18 -3.80
N SER A 100 -11.63 -3.41 -3.48
CA SER A 100 -11.18 -3.07 -2.13
C SER A 100 -10.87 -1.59 -2.07
N ILE A 101 -11.41 -0.89 -1.10
CA ILE A 101 -11.21 0.55 -0.88
C ILE A 101 -10.90 0.72 0.60
N MET A 102 -9.67 1.10 0.91
CA MET A 102 -9.21 1.30 2.29
C MET A 102 -8.56 2.66 2.45
N VAL A 103 -8.72 3.25 3.61
CA VAL A 103 -8.01 4.46 4.02
C VAL A 103 -7.14 4.12 5.22
N LEU A 104 -5.86 4.46 5.12
CA LEU A 104 -4.94 4.47 6.23
C LEU A 104 -4.77 5.92 6.68
N HIS A 105 -5.24 6.23 7.87
CA HIS A 105 -5.02 7.50 8.54
C HIS A 105 -3.90 7.35 9.57
N VAL A 106 -2.92 8.22 9.50
CA VAL A 106 -1.76 8.25 10.41
C VAL A 106 -1.71 9.62 11.06
N PRO A 107 -1.95 9.75 12.37
CA PRO A 107 -1.89 11.02 13.09
C PRO A 107 -0.51 11.69 13.03
N GLU A 108 -0.42 12.92 13.52
CA GLU A 108 0.79 13.76 13.46
C GLU A 108 2.05 13.06 14.01
N GLY A 109 1.91 12.18 15.02
CA GLY A 109 3.03 11.47 15.66
C GLY A 109 3.70 10.40 14.80
N LEU A 110 3.03 9.91 13.73
CA LEU A 110 3.47 8.85 12.81
C LEU A 110 3.78 7.49 13.46
N ASP A 111 3.40 7.27 14.71
CA ASP A 111 3.68 6.07 15.51
C ASP A 111 2.47 5.16 15.73
N GLN A 112 1.29 5.62 15.30
CA GLN A 112 0.04 4.86 15.28
C GLN A 112 -0.71 5.09 13.95
N ALA A 113 -1.66 4.22 13.63
CA ALA A 113 -2.47 4.35 12.43
C ALA A 113 -3.85 3.70 12.61
N TYR A 114 -4.82 4.21 11.86
CA TYR A 114 -6.18 3.70 11.78
C TYR A 114 -6.46 3.24 10.36
N LEU A 115 -6.74 1.97 10.19
CA LEU A 115 -7.05 1.37 8.88
C LEU A 115 -8.55 1.04 8.82
N PHE A 116 -9.29 1.72 7.98
CA PHE A 116 -10.70 1.44 7.76
C PHE A 116 -11.02 1.15 6.30
N SER A 117 -12.01 0.30 6.09
CA SER A 117 -12.49 -0.10 4.76
C SER A 117 -13.81 0.58 4.45
N MET A 118 -13.91 1.10 3.22
CA MET A 118 -15.17 1.58 2.66
C MET A 118 -15.87 0.41 1.94
N PRO A 119 -17.13 0.06 2.28
CA PRO A 119 -17.85 -0.96 1.54
C PRO A 119 -17.92 -0.60 0.05
N ARG A 120 -17.47 -1.51 -0.82
CA ARG A 120 -17.47 -1.26 -2.26
C ARG A 120 -18.88 -1.02 -2.83
N ASP A 121 -19.87 -1.61 -2.19
CA ASP A 121 -21.29 -1.50 -2.55
C ASP A 121 -22.00 -0.36 -1.79
N LEU A 122 -21.27 0.52 -1.09
CA LEU A 122 -21.83 1.70 -0.45
C LEU A 122 -22.53 2.59 -1.48
N TYR A 123 -23.82 2.84 -1.31
CA TYR A 123 -24.64 3.64 -2.22
C TYR A 123 -24.46 5.13 -1.90
N VAL A 124 -23.86 5.87 -2.82
CA VAL A 124 -23.38 7.24 -2.60
C VAL A 124 -23.61 8.13 -3.82
N GLU A 125 -23.62 9.43 -3.60
CA GLU A 125 -23.52 10.42 -4.67
C GLU A 125 -22.06 10.46 -5.18
N ILE A 126 -21.89 10.18 -6.47
CA ILE A 126 -20.62 10.28 -7.18
C ILE A 126 -20.59 11.62 -7.91
N PRO A 127 -19.62 12.50 -7.66
CA PRO A 127 -19.58 13.84 -8.26
C PRO A 127 -19.41 13.79 -9.78
N ALA A 128 -19.82 14.85 -10.47
CA ALA A 128 -19.57 15.01 -11.89
C ALA A 128 -18.07 15.02 -12.18
N PHE A 129 -17.69 14.44 -13.33
CA PHE A 129 -16.30 14.30 -13.72
C PHE A 129 -16.12 14.49 -15.22
N ASP A 130 -15.79 15.71 -15.61
CA ASP A 130 -15.74 16.15 -17.02
C ASP A 130 -14.72 15.39 -17.86
N LYS A 131 -13.57 14.98 -17.27
CA LYS A 131 -12.53 14.18 -17.95
C LYS A 131 -13.07 12.89 -18.56
N ALA A 132 -14.07 12.28 -17.89
CA ALA A 132 -14.73 11.05 -18.35
C ALA A 132 -16.11 11.30 -18.96
N GLY A 133 -16.56 12.54 -19.10
CA GLY A 133 -17.91 12.88 -19.53
C GLY A 133 -19.02 12.42 -18.57
N PHE A 134 -18.68 12.14 -17.31
CA PHE A 134 -19.65 11.70 -16.30
C PHE A 134 -20.32 12.89 -15.64
N ARG A 135 -21.67 12.93 -15.66
CA ARG A 135 -22.47 14.07 -15.16
C ARG A 135 -22.75 14.03 -13.66
N GLY A 136 -22.27 13.02 -12.96
CA GLY A 136 -22.60 12.77 -11.57
C GLY A 136 -23.88 11.95 -11.41
N GLY A 137 -24.09 11.41 -10.20
CA GLY A 137 -25.29 10.65 -9.83
C GLY A 137 -25.03 9.60 -8.77
N ALA A 138 -26.10 9.05 -8.22
CA ALA A 138 -26.03 8.05 -7.17
C ALA A 138 -25.78 6.65 -7.70
N ASP A 139 -24.78 5.97 -7.19
CA ASP A 139 -24.47 4.56 -7.48
C ASP A 139 -23.59 3.98 -6.36
N LYS A 140 -23.18 2.72 -6.51
CA LYS A 140 -22.23 2.05 -5.64
C LYS A 140 -20.84 2.70 -5.73
N LEU A 141 -20.16 2.83 -4.60
CA LEU A 141 -18.85 3.48 -4.51
C LEU A 141 -17.82 2.92 -5.50
N ASN A 142 -17.79 1.60 -5.70
CA ASN A 142 -16.88 0.97 -6.65
C ASN A 142 -17.10 1.41 -8.11
N ALA A 143 -18.30 1.85 -8.46
CA ALA A 143 -18.63 2.35 -9.79
C ALA A 143 -17.94 3.70 -10.10
N ALA A 144 -17.56 4.48 -9.09
CA ALA A 144 -16.80 5.71 -9.27
C ALA A 144 -15.50 5.45 -10.05
N MET A 145 -14.78 4.36 -9.69
CA MET A 145 -13.59 3.93 -10.41
C MET A 145 -13.88 3.67 -11.90
N SER A 146 -14.96 2.94 -12.18
CA SER A 146 -15.38 2.61 -13.54
C SER A 146 -15.81 3.83 -14.34
N TYR A 147 -16.62 4.71 -13.75
CA TYR A 147 -17.06 5.94 -14.42
C TYR A 147 -15.89 6.88 -14.74
N GLY A 148 -14.98 7.06 -13.76
CA GLY A 148 -13.80 7.90 -13.92
C GLY A 148 -12.80 7.36 -14.94
N SER A 149 -12.73 6.03 -15.12
CA SER A 149 -11.75 5.39 -16.03
C SER A 149 -12.05 5.57 -17.51
N ARG A 150 -13.21 6.08 -17.89
CA ARG A 150 -13.61 6.21 -19.29
C ARG A 150 -12.78 7.26 -20.01
N VAL A 151 -12.13 6.84 -21.10
CA VAL A 151 -11.40 7.72 -22.01
C VAL A 151 -11.98 7.52 -23.43
N ALA A 152 -12.33 8.63 -24.09
CA ALA A 152 -12.99 8.56 -25.39
C ALA A 152 -12.03 7.99 -26.45
N GLY A 153 -12.36 6.84 -27.03
CA GLY A 153 -11.59 6.22 -28.12
C GLY A 153 -10.29 5.52 -27.69
N GLU A 154 -10.04 5.37 -26.38
CA GLU A 154 -8.85 4.72 -25.82
C GLU A 154 -9.24 3.64 -24.80
N ASN A 155 -8.24 2.87 -24.36
CA ASN A 155 -8.40 1.95 -23.23
C ASN A 155 -8.68 2.73 -21.94
N PRO A 156 -9.39 2.11 -20.96
CA PRO A 156 -9.68 2.75 -19.68
C PRO A 156 -8.43 3.20 -18.94
N SER A 157 -8.47 4.41 -18.40
CA SER A 157 -7.40 4.94 -17.52
C SER A 157 -7.69 4.64 -16.07
N THR A 158 -6.98 3.66 -15.49
CA THR A 158 -7.10 3.31 -14.08
C THR A 158 -6.74 4.49 -13.17
N ALA A 159 -5.74 5.29 -13.54
CA ALA A 159 -5.35 6.48 -12.79
C ALA A 159 -6.46 7.54 -12.76
N GLN A 160 -7.10 7.80 -13.92
CA GLN A 160 -8.24 8.72 -13.99
C GLN A 160 -9.44 8.19 -13.19
N GLY A 161 -9.67 6.87 -13.19
CA GLY A 161 -10.70 6.24 -12.35
C GLY A 161 -10.44 6.44 -10.86
N PHE A 162 -9.19 6.30 -10.44
CA PHE A 162 -8.81 6.56 -9.05
C PHE A 162 -9.05 8.01 -8.64
N GLU A 163 -8.83 8.98 -9.52
CA GLU A 163 -9.11 10.39 -9.25
C GLU A 163 -10.59 10.61 -8.89
N LEU A 164 -11.52 10.05 -9.65
CA LEU A 164 -12.95 10.18 -9.34
C LEU A 164 -13.33 9.43 -8.06
N LEU A 165 -12.76 8.22 -7.85
CA LEU A 165 -12.97 7.47 -6.62
C LEU A 165 -12.46 8.25 -5.40
N ALA A 166 -11.25 8.84 -5.48
CA ALA A 166 -10.69 9.64 -4.40
C ALA A 166 -11.56 10.85 -4.06
N LYS A 167 -12.06 11.60 -5.06
CA LYS A 167 -13.02 12.68 -4.88
C LYS A 167 -14.32 12.23 -4.21
N THR A 168 -14.80 11.04 -4.59
CA THR A 168 -16.01 10.47 -3.99
C THR A 168 -15.77 10.08 -2.53
N VAL A 169 -14.63 9.44 -2.21
CA VAL A 169 -14.28 9.12 -0.82
C VAL A 169 -14.10 10.39 0.01
N GLN A 170 -13.46 11.42 -0.53
CA GLN A 170 -13.32 12.73 0.14
C GLN A 170 -14.69 13.34 0.50
N SER A 171 -15.67 13.29 -0.43
CA SER A 171 -17.00 13.83 -0.17
C SER A 171 -17.77 13.08 0.93
N ILE A 172 -17.46 11.79 1.14
CA ILE A 172 -18.10 10.95 2.18
C ILE A 172 -17.44 11.16 3.54
N THR A 173 -16.10 11.21 3.55
CA THR A 173 -15.31 11.19 4.80
C THR A 173 -14.96 12.58 5.33
N GLY A 174 -15.09 13.62 4.49
CA GLY A 174 -14.62 14.97 4.81
C GLY A 174 -13.10 15.14 4.77
N ILE A 175 -12.35 14.09 4.42
CA ILE A 175 -10.89 14.19 4.21
C ILE A 175 -10.62 15.21 3.11
N GLN A 176 -9.91 16.29 3.43
CA GLN A 176 -9.65 17.37 2.48
C GLN A 176 -8.65 16.97 1.40
N ARG A 177 -7.68 16.10 1.75
CA ARG A 177 -6.60 15.68 0.86
C ARG A 177 -6.12 14.29 1.22
N PHE A 178 -5.83 13.48 0.20
CA PHE A 178 -4.99 12.29 0.35
C PHE A 178 -3.52 12.67 0.07
N ASP A 179 -2.62 12.25 0.95
CA ASP A 179 -1.18 12.50 0.87
C ASP A 179 -0.49 11.47 0.00
N ALA A 180 -1.05 10.27 -0.07
CA ALA A 180 -0.66 9.26 -1.03
C ALA A 180 -1.84 8.42 -1.50
N GLY A 181 -1.67 7.80 -2.65
CA GLY A 181 -2.59 6.82 -3.20
C GLY A 181 -1.86 5.64 -3.79
N ALA A 182 -2.45 4.46 -3.66
CA ALA A 182 -1.92 3.24 -4.25
C ALA A 182 -3.01 2.40 -4.90
N ILE A 183 -2.71 1.87 -6.09
CA ILE A 183 -3.56 0.90 -6.78
C ILE A 183 -2.77 -0.39 -6.94
N ILE A 184 -3.35 -1.51 -6.53
CA ILE A 184 -2.78 -2.84 -6.74
C ILE A 184 -3.75 -3.72 -7.50
N ASN A 185 -3.24 -4.46 -8.47
CA ASN A 185 -4.00 -5.54 -9.11
C ASN A 185 -3.66 -6.91 -8.49
N PHE A 186 -4.46 -7.92 -8.79
CA PHE A 186 -4.29 -9.25 -8.21
C PHE A 186 -2.95 -9.93 -8.56
N GLY A 187 -2.42 -9.69 -9.77
CA GLY A 187 -1.11 -10.22 -10.16
C GLY A 187 0.01 -9.63 -9.31
N GLY A 188 -0.01 -8.31 -9.14
CA GLY A 188 0.96 -7.61 -8.29
C GLY A 188 0.86 -8.01 -6.82
N PHE A 189 -0.36 -8.20 -6.32
CA PHE A 189 -0.57 -8.73 -4.98
C PHE A 189 0.15 -10.06 -4.77
N ILE A 190 -0.07 -11.04 -5.66
CA ILE A 190 0.60 -12.36 -5.59
C ILE A 190 2.11 -12.20 -5.63
N ASN A 191 2.63 -11.46 -6.62
CA ASN A 191 4.06 -11.29 -6.82
C ASN A 191 4.77 -10.65 -5.61
N ILE A 192 4.15 -9.64 -4.98
CA ILE A 192 4.71 -8.98 -3.79
C ILE A 192 4.78 -9.97 -2.62
N VAL A 193 3.70 -10.72 -2.36
CA VAL A 193 3.66 -11.69 -1.27
C VAL A 193 4.72 -12.78 -1.49
N ASP A 194 4.83 -13.31 -2.69
CA ASP A 194 5.81 -14.35 -3.02
C ASP A 194 7.25 -13.83 -2.91
N ALA A 195 7.53 -12.59 -3.36
CA ALA A 195 8.84 -11.95 -3.20
C ALA A 195 9.23 -11.71 -1.73
N MET A 196 8.24 -11.54 -0.85
CA MET A 196 8.46 -11.45 0.60
C MET A 196 8.65 -12.82 1.26
N GLY A 197 8.43 -13.93 0.53
CA GLY A 197 8.51 -15.29 1.03
C GLY A 197 7.22 -15.78 1.70
N GLY A 198 6.08 -15.23 1.30
CA GLY A 198 4.77 -15.46 1.88
C GLY A 198 4.38 -14.38 2.89
N VAL A 199 3.19 -14.47 3.43
CA VAL A 199 2.68 -13.60 4.50
C VAL A 199 2.12 -14.44 5.64
N THR A 200 2.53 -14.13 6.87
CA THR A 200 1.98 -14.78 8.07
C THR A 200 0.68 -14.10 8.46
N MET A 201 -0.41 -14.88 8.48
CA MET A 201 -1.76 -14.44 8.84
C MET A 201 -2.25 -15.24 10.04
N ASP A 202 -2.90 -14.58 10.99
CA ASP A 202 -3.64 -15.24 12.05
C ASP A 202 -5.09 -15.46 11.60
N ILE A 203 -5.43 -16.70 11.34
CA ILE A 203 -6.75 -17.12 10.83
C ILE A 203 -7.68 -17.31 12.02
N GLU A 204 -8.67 -16.43 12.20
CA GLU A 204 -9.59 -16.44 13.35
C GLU A 204 -10.44 -17.72 13.47
N ARG A 205 -10.72 -18.35 12.35
CA ARG A 205 -11.47 -19.61 12.22
C ARG A 205 -11.17 -20.26 10.88
N GLU A 206 -11.39 -21.57 10.77
CA GLU A 206 -11.23 -22.28 9.50
C GLU A 206 -12.04 -21.58 8.37
N VAL A 207 -11.37 -21.25 7.28
CA VAL A 207 -11.97 -20.70 6.06
C VAL A 207 -11.72 -21.65 4.90
N ARG A 208 -12.77 -21.91 4.11
CA ARG A 208 -12.72 -22.76 2.91
C ARG A 208 -12.84 -21.91 1.66
N SER A 209 -11.99 -22.19 0.68
CA SER A 209 -12.03 -21.47 -0.59
C SER A 209 -13.32 -21.76 -1.38
N GLU A 210 -13.97 -20.71 -1.86
CA GLU A 210 -15.03 -20.88 -2.85
C GLU A 210 -14.46 -21.27 -4.23
N HIS A 211 -13.27 -20.77 -4.59
CA HIS A 211 -12.79 -20.74 -5.96
C HIS A 211 -11.57 -21.63 -6.25
N ARG A 212 -10.85 -22.12 -5.21
CA ARG A 212 -9.56 -22.81 -5.37
C ARG A 212 -9.59 -24.23 -4.84
N HIS A 213 -8.90 -25.12 -5.56
CA HIS A 213 -8.47 -26.42 -5.09
C HIS A 213 -7.26 -26.30 -4.16
N PRO A 214 -6.91 -27.36 -3.39
CA PRO A 214 -5.74 -27.36 -2.52
C PRO A 214 -4.40 -27.12 -3.25
N ASP A 215 -4.33 -27.43 -4.54
CA ASP A 215 -3.17 -27.21 -5.41
C ASP A 215 -3.13 -25.80 -6.03
N GLY A 216 -4.08 -24.92 -5.67
CA GLY A 216 -4.18 -23.56 -6.17
C GLY A 216 -4.87 -23.41 -7.53
N THR A 217 -5.29 -24.48 -8.19
CA THR A 217 -6.06 -24.41 -9.44
C THR A 217 -7.49 -23.94 -9.19
N HIS A 218 -8.14 -23.41 -10.22
CA HIS A 218 -9.54 -22.98 -10.12
C HIS A 218 -10.49 -24.17 -10.06
N ARG A 219 -11.43 -24.12 -9.11
CA ARG A 219 -12.53 -25.07 -9.03
C ARG A 219 -13.50 -24.85 -10.19
N GLU A 220 -14.07 -25.93 -10.68
CA GLU A 220 -15.01 -25.92 -11.79
C GLU A 220 -16.38 -25.39 -11.37
N LEU A 221 -17.00 -24.58 -12.23
CA LEU A 221 -18.38 -24.18 -12.05
C LEU A 221 -19.31 -25.39 -12.19
N ARG A 222 -20.25 -25.53 -11.29
CA ARG A 222 -21.29 -26.57 -11.38
C ARG A 222 -22.09 -26.38 -12.67
N PRO A 223 -22.24 -27.41 -13.50
CA PRO A 223 -23.16 -27.35 -14.64
C PRO A 223 -24.57 -26.94 -14.21
N GLY A 224 -25.12 -25.88 -14.81
CA GLY A 224 -26.42 -25.33 -14.42
C GLY A 224 -26.38 -24.25 -13.33
N GLY A 225 -25.22 -23.86 -12.84
CA GLY A 225 -25.03 -22.80 -11.83
C GLY A 225 -25.10 -23.29 -10.38
N GLY A 226 -25.09 -22.36 -9.44
CA GLY A 226 -25.24 -22.68 -8.00
C GLY A 226 -23.94 -22.96 -7.26
N GLY A 227 -22.79 -22.50 -7.79
CA GLY A 227 -21.48 -22.55 -7.13
C GLY A 227 -20.46 -23.44 -7.83
N TYR A 228 -19.43 -23.84 -7.10
CA TYR A 228 -18.30 -24.60 -7.62
C TYR A 228 -18.33 -26.04 -7.11
N VAL A 229 -17.66 -26.96 -7.82
CA VAL A 229 -17.52 -28.38 -7.48
C VAL A 229 -16.06 -28.73 -7.20
N GLY A 230 -15.84 -29.92 -6.59
CA GLY A 230 -14.53 -30.43 -6.26
C GLY A 230 -14.03 -29.99 -4.88
N GLU A 231 -12.85 -30.48 -4.52
CA GLU A 231 -12.22 -30.21 -3.23
C GLU A 231 -11.88 -28.73 -3.08
N GLN A 232 -11.96 -28.23 -1.84
CA GLN A 232 -11.69 -26.81 -1.51
C GLN A 232 -10.31 -26.70 -0.85
N ALA A 233 -9.55 -25.67 -1.21
CA ALA A 233 -8.44 -25.23 -0.35
C ALA A 233 -9.01 -24.83 1.02
N VAL A 234 -8.27 -25.16 2.07
CA VAL A 234 -8.67 -24.92 3.47
C VAL A 234 -7.58 -24.12 4.15
N TYR A 235 -8.00 -23.07 4.84
CA TYR A 235 -7.15 -22.22 5.68
C TYR A 235 -7.53 -22.52 7.14
N PRO A 236 -6.74 -23.34 7.85
CA PRO A 236 -7.03 -23.71 9.25
C PRO A 236 -6.96 -22.51 10.19
N GLU A 237 -7.66 -22.58 11.31
CA GLU A 237 -7.55 -21.61 12.40
C GLU A 237 -6.11 -21.55 12.95
N GLY A 238 -5.68 -20.35 13.38
CA GLY A 238 -4.38 -20.06 13.94
C GLY A 238 -3.40 -19.43 12.93
N GLU A 239 -2.14 -19.33 13.34
CA GLU A 239 -1.10 -18.71 12.53
C GLU A 239 -0.74 -19.57 11.32
N GLN A 240 -0.85 -18.99 10.12
CA GLN A 240 -0.57 -19.64 8.84
C GLN A 240 0.35 -18.78 7.99
N LEU A 241 1.41 -19.38 7.42
CA LEU A 241 2.20 -18.76 6.36
C LEU A 241 1.51 -19.02 5.03
N LEU A 242 1.01 -17.99 4.38
CA LEU A 242 0.30 -18.06 3.11
C LEU A 242 1.20 -17.60 1.96
N GLU A 243 1.26 -18.39 0.89
CA GLU A 243 1.81 -17.98 -0.40
C GLU A 243 0.90 -16.92 -1.07
N GLY A 244 1.40 -16.24 -2.10
CA GLY A 244 0.66 -15.14 -2.73
C GLY A 244 -0.73 -15.53 -3.22
N TRP A 245 -0.89 -16.70 -3.87
CA TRP A 245 -2.21 -17.15 -4.33
C TRP A 245 -3.14 -17.52 -3.16
N GLN A 246 -2.60 -18.08 -2.07
CA GLN A 246 -3.35 -18.43 -0.86
C GLN A 246 -3.85 -17.17 -0.15
N ALA A 247 -2.96 -16.20 0.04
CA ALA A 247 -3.28 -14.92 0.64
C ALA A 247 -4.38 -14.19 -0.17
N LEU A 248 -4.21 -14.12 -1.51
CA LEU A 248 -5.22 -13.51 -2.39
C LEU A 248 -6.56 -14.23 -2.31
N ASP A 249 -6.57 -15.56 -2.32
CA ASP A 249 -7.79 -16.35 -2.23
C ASP A 249 -8.47 -16.17 -0.86
N TYR A 250 -7.69 -16.21 0.24
CA TYR A 250 -8.19 -16.01 1.60
C TYR A 250 -8.87 -14.64 1.77
N VAL A 251 -8.24 -13.54 1.36
CA VAL A 251 -8.80 -12.17 1.52
C VAL A 251 -9.99 -11.88 0.59
N ARG A 252 -10.32 -12.81 -0.30
CA ARG A 252 -11.49 -12.73 -1.20
C ARG A 252 -12.69 -13.53 -0.69
N GLN A 253 -12.51 -14.40 0.32
CA GLN A 253 -13.61 -15.20 0.86
C GLN A 253 -14.63 -14.32 1.59
N ARG A 254 -15.92 -14.58 1.32
CA ARG A 254 -17.03 -13.77 1.87
C ARG A 254 -18.31 -14.56 2.15
N TYR A 255 -18.26 -15.88 2.08
CA TYR A 255 -19.48 -16.68 2.21
C TYR A 255 -19.57 -17.32 3.58
N PRO A 256 -20.75 -17.18 4.28
CA PRO A 256 -20.97 -17.81 5.60
C PRO A 256 -20.71 -19.32 5.60
N LYS A 257 -21.12 -20.00 4.52
CA LYS A 257 -20.89 -21.46 4.34
C LYS A 257 -19.40 -21.85 4.31
N ASN A 258 -18.52 -20.90 4.04
CA ASN A 258 -17.07 -21.09 3.91
C ASN A 258 -16.28 -20.52 5.12
N GLY A 259 -16.94 -20.25 6.24
CA GLY A 259 -16.28 -19.75 7.45
C GLY A 259 -16.21 -18.21 7.57
N VAL A 260 -16.88 -17.45 6.69
CA VAL A 260 -16.94 -15.98 6.76
C VAL A 260 -18.39 -15.53 7.04
N PRO A 261 -18.85 -15.57 8.30
CA PRO A 261 -20.26 -15.35 8.65
C PRO A 261 -20.76 -13.95 8.31
N ASP A 262 -19.88 -12.95 8.37
CA ASP A 262 -20.22 -11.54 8.21
C ASP A 262 -20.20 -11.09 6.73
N GLY A 263 -20.10 -12.03 5.79
CA GLY A 263 -20.17 -11.73 4.37
C GLY A 263 -19.06 -10.77 3.90
N ASP A 264 -19.47 -9.64 3.33
CA ASP A 264 -18.54 -8.64 2.82
C ASP A 264 -17.74 -7.92 3.91
N TYR A 265 -18.32 -7.73 5.09
CA TYR A 265 -17.60 -7.17 6.26
C TYR A 265 -16.49 -8.10 6.75
N GLY A 266 -16.73 -9.41 6.76
CA GLY A 266 -15.69 -10.41 7.04
C GLY A 266 -14.54 -10.35 6.03
N ARG A 267 -14.86 -10.19 4.74
CA ARG A 267 -13.86 -9.99 3.69
C ARG A 267 -13.02 -8.72 3.93
N GLN A 268 -13.66 -7.60 4.27
CA GLN A 268 -12.97 -6.35 4.59
C GLN A 268 -12.03 -6.53 5.79
N ARG A 269 -12.45 -7.26 6.84
CA ARG A 269 -11.62 -7.58 7.99
C ARG A 269 -10.38 -8.39 7.58
N HIS A 270 -10.53 -9.45 6.76
CA HIS A 270 -9.40 -10.22 6.24
C HIS A 270 -8.44 -9.36 5.40
N GLN A 271 -8.96 -8.41 4.62
CA GLN A 271 -8.13 -7.48 3.86
C GLN A 271 -7.35 -6.52 4.77
N GLN A 272 -7.96 -6.01 5.83
CA GLN A 272 -7.27 -5.18 6.83
C GLN A 272 -6.18 -5.98 7.58
N GLN A 273 -6.48 -7.23 8.00
CA GLN A 273 -5.50 -8.14 8.57
C GLN A 273 -4.31 -8.34 7.64
N PHE A 274 -4.59 -8.58 6.36
CA PHE A 274 -3.54 -8.74 5.36
C PHE A 274 -2.67 -7.48 5.24
N VAL A 275 -3.26 -6.29 5.14
CA VAL A 275 -2.48 -5.03 5.06
C VAL A 275 -1.62 -4.84 6.31
N LYS A 276 -2.16 -5.13 7.50
CA LYS A 276 -1.41 -5.08 8.76
C LYS A 276 -0.26 -6.11 8.78
N ALA A 277 -0.51 -7.34 8.35
CA ALA A 277 0.51 -8.40 8.27
C ALA A 277 1.63 -8.04 7.28
N MET A 278 1.27 -7.51 6.10
CA MET A 278 2.22 -7.03 5.10
C MET A 278 3.06 -5.87 5.63
N ALA A 279 2.45 -4.90 6.30
CA ALA A 279 3.18 -3.79 6.93
C ALA A 279 4.15 -4.32 8.00
N SER A 280 3.72 -5.26 8.83
CA SER A 280 4.56 -5.94 9.83
C SER A 280 5.78 -6.60 9.20
N GLN A 281 5.58 -7.33 8.13
CA GLN A 281 6.64 -8.06 7.45
C GLN A 281 7.56 -7.13 6.65
N ALA A 282 7.02 -6.12 5.99
CA ALA A 282 7.80 -5.12 5.26
C ALA A 282 8.70 -4.30 6.19
N LEU A 283 8.22 -3.96 7.39
CA LEU A 283 8.98 -3.23 8.41
C LEU A 283 9.92 -4.15 9.23
N SER A 284 9.88 -5.47 9.00
CA SER A 284 10.78 -6.39 9.67
C SER A 284 12.24 -6.13 9.27
N ALA A 285 13.16 -6.38 10.22
CA ALA A 285 14.59 -6.21 9.97
C ALA A 285 15.09 -7.00 8.74
N ASP A 286 14.45 -8.13 8.43
CA ASP A 286 14.83 -9.01 7.31
C ASP A 286 14.57 -8.38 5.92
N VAL A 287 13.61 -7.49 5.78
CA VAL A 287 13.31 -6.82 4.50
C VAL A 287 14.05 -5.49 4.43
N VAL A 288 13.93 -4.65 5.47
CA VAL A 288 14.50 -3.29 5.48
C VAL A 288 16.03 -3.31 5.45
N THR A 289 16.67 -4.26 6.16
CA THR A 289 18.13 -4.36 6.23
C THR A 289 18.77 -5.22 5.13
N ASN A 290 17.96 -5.95 4.34
CA ASN A 290 18.44 -6.79 3.26
C ASN A 290 18.15 -6.14 1.89
N PRO A 291 19.16 -5.50 1.25
CA PRO A 291 18.95 -4.79 -0.01
C PRO A 291 18.49 -5.70 -1.16
N ILE A 292 18.87 -6.98 -1.13
CA ILE A 292 18.47 -7.95 -2.16
C ILE A 292 16.97 -8.28 -2.03
N LYS A 293 16.50 -8.48 -0.79
CA LYS A 293 15.08 -8.76 -0.52
C LYS A 293 14.21 -7.55 -0.84
N LEU A 294 14.66 -6.35 -0.44
CA LEU A 294 13.98 -5.09 -0.79
C LEU A 294 13.91 -4.89 -2.30
N ASP A 295 15.00 -5.14 -3.04
CA ASP A 295 15.02 -5.11 -4.51
C ASP A 295 14.00 -6.08 -5.12
N SER A 296 13.94 -7.30 -4.61
CA SER A 296 13.01 -8.32 -5.10
C SER A 296 11.55 -7.92 -4.88
N VAL A 297 11.21 -7.38 -3.72
CA VAL A 297 9.85 -6.91 -3.39
C VAL A 297 9.45 -5.73 -4.27
N LEU A 298 10.33 -4.73 -4.43
CA LEU A 298 10.05 -3.55 -5.27
C LEU A 298 9.91 -3.91 -6.75
N ARG A 299 10.70 -4.86 -7.26
CA ARG A 299 10.56 -5.37 -8.64
C ARG A 299 9.29 -6.20 -8.81
N ALA A 300 8.93 -7.00 -7.81
CA ALA A 300 7.70 -7.78 -7.83
C ALA A 300 6.45 -6.88 -7.81
N ALA A 301 6.52 -5.75 -7.09
CA ALA A 301 5.51 -4.71 -7.15
C ALA A 301 5.36 -4.17 -8.58
N GLY A 302 6.47 -3.81 -9.22
CA GLY A 302 6.58 -3.45 -10.62
C GLY A 302 5.44 -2.59 -11.14
N GLU A 303 5.02 -2.85 -12.37
CA GLU A 303 3.90 -2.16 -13.04
C GLU A 303 2.52 -2.49 -12.42
N SER A 304 2.46 -3.53 -11.56
CA SER A 304 1.21 -3.97 -10.92
C SER A 304 0.83 -3.14 -9.70
N LEU A 305 1.77 -2.34 -9.18
CA LEU A 305 1.53 -1.35 -8.14
C LEU A 305 1.74 0.05 -8.73
N VAL A 306 0.67 0.82 -8.78
CA VAL A 306 0.74 2.25 -9.13
C VAL A 306 0.69 3.04 -7.83
N PHE A 307 1.67 3.91 -7.61
CA PHE A 307 1.77 4.73 -6.41
C PHE A 307 1.94 6.20 -6.77
N ASN A 308 1.23 7.06 -6.05
CA ASN A 308 1.41 8.51 -6.09
C ASN A 308 1.51 9.05 -4.66
N GLY A 309 2.67 9.49 -4.27
CA GLY A 309 2.96 10.12 -2.97
C GLY A 309 3.20 11.62 -3.08
N ARG A 310 2.62 12.28 -4.09
CA ARG A 310 2.72 13.74 -4.32
C ARG A 310 4.17 14.26 -4.29
N GLY A 311 5.07 13.56 -4.98
CA GLY A 311 6.49 13.88 -5.06
C GLY A 311 7.38 13.02 -4.16
N HIS A 312 6.82 12.33 -3.18
CA HIS A 312 7.54 11.37 -2.35
C HIS A 312 7.40 9.94 -2.89
N SER A 313 8.47 9.17 -2.76
CA SER A 313 8.48 7.76 -3.17
C SER A 313 7.87 6.85 -2.09
N VAL A 314 7.57 5.60 -2.45
CA VAL A 314 7.15 4.56 -1.47
C VAL A 314 8.21 4.39 -0.37
N ILE A 315 9.50 4.54 -0.72
CA ILE A 315 10.61 4.43 0.24
C ILE A 315 10.58 5.59 1.23
N ASP A 316 10.29 6.82 0.77
CA ASP A 316 10.19 7.99 1.65
C ASP A 316 9.07 7.79 2.68
N PHE A 317 7.91 7.26 2.25
CA PHE A 317 6.83 6.88 3.18
C PHE A 317 7.25 5.76 4.13
N GLY A 318 7.95 4.73 3.64
CA GLY A 318 8.48 3.66 4.49
C GLY A 318 9.44 4.18 5.57
N LEU A 319 10.30 5.13 5.22
CA LEU A 319 11.23 5.77 6.17
C LEU A 319 10.50 6.69 7.15
N ALA A 320 9.50 7.45 6.70
CA ALA A 320 8.69 8.30 7.56
C ALA A 320 7.88 7.48 8.59
N LEU A 321 7.38 6.31 8.18
CA LEU A 321 6.57 5.42 9.01
C LEU A 321 7.39 4.32 9.72
N LYS A 322 8.72 4.43 9.78
CA LYS A 322 9.61 3.43 10.38
C LYS A 322 9.33 3.15 11.88
N ASP A 323 8.78 4.13 12.59
CA ASP A 323 8.45 4.04 14.00
C ASP A 323 7.02 3.51 14.25
N LEU A 324 6.21 3.38 13.18
CA LEU A 324 4.89 2.77 13.23
C LEU A 324 5.03 1.27 13.45
N ARG A 325 4.65 0.81 14.63
CA ARG A 325 4.66 -0.62 14.97
C ARG A 325 3.37 -1.28 14.49
N PRO A 326 3.43 -2.53 14.00
CA PRO A 326 2.23 -3.26 13.57
C PRO A 326 1.13 -3.35 14.63
N GLY A 327 1.53 -3.45 15.92
CA GLY A 327 0.59 -3.43 17.05
C GLY A 327 -0.16 -2.12 17.22
N ASN A 328 0.37 -1.01 16.69
CA ASN A 328 -0.25 0.31 16.74
C ASN A 328 -1.14 0.61 15.51
N ILE A 329 -1.29 -0.35 14.60
CA ILE A 329 -2.26 -0.25 13.51
C ILE A 329 -3.60 -0.79 14.01
N GLN A 330 -4.53 0.12 14.26
CA GLN A 330 -5.89 -0.21 14.66
C GLN A 330 -6.74 -0.45 13.43
N MET A 331 -7.39 -1.61 13.37
CA MET A 331 -8.30 -1.97 12.29
C MET A 331 -9.72 -1.57 12.66
N ILE A 332 -10.36 -0.77 11.83
CA ILE A 332 -11.65 -0.16 12.10
C ILE A 332 -12.72 -0.77 11.21
N LYS A 333 -13.82 -1.16 11.83
CA LYS A 333 -15.06 -1.55 11.18
C LYS A 333 -15.98 -0.33 11.12
N LEU A 334 -16.43 0.02 9.94
CA LEU A 334 -17.49 1.03 9.77
C LEU A 334 -18.84 0.31 9.71
N PRO A 335 -19.70 0.42 10.75
CA PRO A 335 -20.98 -0.27 10.78
C PRO A 335 -21.92 0.23 9.70
N GLY A 336 -22.69 -0.70 9.13
CA GLY A 336 -23.63 -0.40 8.07
C GLY A 336 -24.51 -1.59 7.74
N GLY A 337 -25.34 -1.45 6.72
CA GLY A 337 -26.23 -2.50 6.29
C GLY A 337 -26.83 -2.28 4.92
N GLY A 338 -27.42 -3.35 4.37
CA GLY A 338 -27.97 -3.38 3.02
C GLY A 338 -29.18 -2.48 2.84
N ILE A 339 -29.25 -1.79 1.72
CA ILE A 339 -30.42 -1.06 1.23
C ILE A 339 -31.24 -2.01 0.36
N MET A 340 -32.47 -2.29 0.80
CA MET A 340 -33.42 -3.08 0.02
C MET A 340 -34.53 -2.17 -0.53
N ASP A 341 -34.80 -2.28 -1.83
CA ASP A 341 -35.87 -1.57 -2.51
C ASP A 341 -36.69 -2.53 -3.35
N GLY A 342 -37.97 -2.68 -3.01
CA GLY A 342 -38.84 -3.64 -3.67
C GLY A 342 -38.36 -5.11 -3.61
N GLY A 343 -37.60 -5.47 -2.56
CA GLY A 343 -37.00 -6.80 -2.40
C GLY A 343 -35.68 -6.99 -3.16
N GLN A 344 -35.19 -5.96 -3.87
CA GLN A 344 -33.91 -5.96 -4.56
C GLN A 344 -32.84 -5.23 -3.74
N TYR A 345 -31.65 -5.83 -3.66
CA TYR A 345 -30.49 -5.21 -3.05
C TYR A 345 -29.94 -4.07 -3.94
N ARG A 346 -29.89 -2.86 -3.39
CA ARG A 346 -29.40 -1.65 -4.07
C ARG A 346 -27.96 -1.31 -3.74
N GLY A 347 -27.51 -1.66 -2.56
CA GLY A 347 -26.21 -1.32 -2.04
C GLY A 347 -26.18 -1.33 -0.53
N GLU A 348 -25.14 -0.72 0.04
CA GLU A 348 -24.95 -0.56 1.49
C GLU A 348 -25.16 0.91 1.89
N ARG A 349 -25.45 1.12 3.16
CA ARG A 349 -25.41 2.45 3.80
C ARG A 349 -24.70 2.35 5.14
N PHE A 350 -24.07 3.40 5.56
CA PHE A 350 -23.51 3.51 6.90
C PHE A 350 -24.60 3.71 7.95
N GLU A 351 -24.33 3.25 9.16
CA GLU A 351 -25.08 3.66 10.35
C GLU A 351 -24.74 5.11 10.71
N PRO A 352 -25.66 5.84 11.39
CA PRO A 352 -25.45 7.26 11.73
C PRO A 352 -24.14 7.54 12.47
N ALA A 353 -23.73 6.66 13.40
CA ALA A 353 -22.50 6.81 14.18
C ALA A 353 -21.21 6.87 13.35
N VAL A 354 -21.26 6.45 12.07
CA VAL A 354 -20.11 6.58 11.16
C VAL A 354 -19.82 8.03 10.79
N GLN A 355 -20.82 8.91 10.83
CA GLN A 355 -20.59 10.35 10.63
C GLN A 355 -19.80 10.95 11.79
N ASP A 356 -20.08 10.50 13.04
CA ASP A 356 -19.33 10.94 14.22
C ASP A 356 -17.88 10.41 14.16
N PHE A 357 -17.66 9.19 13.64
CA PHE A 357 -16.33 8.67 13.35
C PHE A 357 -15.57 9.55 12.33
N PHE A 358 -16.22 9.96 11.23
CA PHE A 358 -15.57 10.83 10.24
C PHE A 358 -15.31 12.24 10.79
N GLN A 359 -16.16 12.74 11.67
CA GLN A 359 -15.89 14.00 12.35
C GLN A 359 -14.69 13.86 13.30
N ALA A 360 -14.64 12.78 14.10
CA ALA A 360 -13.50 12.52 14.98
C ALA A 360 -12.18 12.31 14.21
N LEU A 361 -12.25 11.73 12.99
CA LEU A 361 -11.12 11.63 12.07
C LEU A 361 -10.59 13.01 11.66
N GLN A 362 -11.48 13.92 11.26
CA GLN A 362 -11.11 15.28 10.85
C GLN A 362 -10.56 16.12 12.01
N ASP A 363 -11.05 15.88 13.21
CA ASP A 363 -10.67 16.60 14.43
C ASP A 363 -9.46 15.98 15.14
N GLU A 364 -8.82 14.93 14.58
CA GLU A 364 -7.71 14.16 15.20
C GLU A 364 -8.08 13.59 16.59
N GLN A 365 -9.35 13.17 16.77
CA GLN A 365 -9.92 12.69 18.03
C GLN A 365 -10.32 11.20 17.99
N LEU A 366 -9.73 10.41 17.07
CA LEU A 366 -10.12 9.00 16.89
C LEU A 366 -9.88 8.15 18.14
N ASP A 367 -8.83 8.39 18.91
CA ASP A 367 -8.59 7.66 20.15
C ASP A 367 -9.72 7.85 21.17
N ALA A 368 -10.17 9.09 21.34
CA ALA A 368 -11.28 9.40 22.25
C ALA A 368 -12.59 8.74 21.74
N PHE A 369 -12.86 8.87 20.44
CA PHE A 369 -14.04 8.25 19.82
C PHE A 369 -14.05 6.72 20.02
N LEU A 370 -12.93 6.04 19.81
CA LEU A 370 -12.83 4.58 19.90
C LEU A 370 -12.90 4.05 21.34
N LEU A 371 -12.58 4.87 22.34
CA LEU A 371 -12.82 4.55 23.75
C LEU A 371 -14.33 4.53 24.08
N GLU A 372 -15.09 5.44 23.48
CA GLU A 372 -16.55 5.52 23.64
C GLU A 372 -17.30 4.52 22.74
N HIS A 373 -16.69 4.15 21.60
CA HIS A 373 -17.25 3.27 20.57
C HIS A 373 -16.35 2.05 20.28
N PRO A 374 -16.14 1.14 21.24
CA PRO A 374 -15.23 -0.01 21.07
C PRO A 374 -15.72 -1.03 20.03
N ASP A 375 -16.98 -0.96 19.61
CA ASP A 375 -17.59 -1.77 18.56
C ASP A 375 -17.10 -1.41 17.15
N PHE A 376 -16.49 -0.23 16.97
CA PHE A 376 -15.80 0.14 15.73
C PHE A 376 -14.45 -0.57 15.56
N GLN A 377 -13.87 -1.12 16.62
CA GLN A 377 -12.61 -1.84 16.53
C GLN A 377 -12.83 -3.29 16.05
N ASN A 378 -12.15 -3.68 14.97
CA ASN A 378 -12.00 -5.08 14.62
C ASN A 378 -11.04 -5.73 15.63
N LYS A 379 -11.58 -6.48 16.59
CA LYS A 379 -10.77 -7.29 17.52
C LYS A 379 -10.28 -8.51 16.75
N ILE A 380 -8.99 -8.67 16.69
CA ILE A 380 -8.31 -9.89 16.23
C ILE A 380 -7.45 -10.36 17.36
#